data_f086f48df0c726b73c9f1b93b564033f
#
_entry.id   f086f48df0c726b73c9f1b93b564033f
#
_cell.length_a   1.000
_cell.length_b   1.000
_cell.length_c   1.000
_cell.angle_alpha   90.00
_cell.angle_beta   90.00
_cell.angle_gamma   90.00
#
_symmetry.space_group_name_H-M   'P 1'
#
loop_
_entity.id
_entity.type
_entity.pdbx_description
1 polymer ?
#
loop_
_entity_poly.entity_id
_entity_poly.type
_entity_poly.pdbx_seq_one_letter_code
_entity_poly.pdbx_strand_id
1 'polypeptide(L)'
;FGKNWTAITKGIPKTDFTRVIRADPHRRGLLYTGTENGVYVSFNDGDDWQHLQCNMPPVPIHDMVVKDKDLVVATHGRGFWILDDLSPLHQITEDISEFSCHLFKPRDAYRLKHEPKWQPGDLPIPGEKNYFLAILGSPMTFNEQHKPNVQNPRTFLNAGANPPDGVVVHYYLKQKPE
;
A
#
# COMPACT_ATOMS: atom_id res chain seq x y z
N PHE A 1 -22.68 20.46 -17.80
CA PHE A 1 -21.94 19.97 -16.63
C PHE A 1 -21.92 21.06 -15.56
N GLY A 2 -21.85 20.68 -14.25
CA GLY A 2 -21.67 21.61 -13.12
C GLY A 2 -22.93 22.40 -12.71
N LYS A 3 -24.12 22.04 -13.19
CA LYS A 3 -25.37 22.68 -12.77
C LYS A 3 -25.84 22.26 -11.39
N ASN A 4 -25.55 21.03 -11.01
CA ASN A 4 -25.90 20.44 -9.71
C ASN A 4 -24.65 19.80 -9.11
N TRP A 5 -24.50 19.91 -7.78
CA TRP A 5 -23.41 19.34 -7.02
C TRP A 5 -23.99 18.53 -5.85
N THR A 6 -23.48 17.33 -5.65
CA THR A 6 -23.83 16.46 -4.52
C THR A 6 -22.58 16.16 -3.72
N ALA A 7 -22.64 16.30 -2.40
CA ALA A 7 -21.54 15.91 -1.55
C ALA A 7 -21.47 14.38 -1.44
N ILE A 8 -20.31 13.81 -1.72
CA ILE A 8 -20.03 12.36 -1.63
C ILE A 8 -18.96 12.10 -0.56
N THR A 9 -19.24 12.46 0.68
CA THR A 9 -18.26 12.44 1.80
C THR A 9 -18.62 11.46 2.92
N LYS A 10 -19.61 10.60 2.72
CA LYS A 10 -20.04 9.63 3.74
C LYS A 10 -18.92 8.65 4.07
N GLY A 11 -18.51 8.59 5.33
CA GLY A 11 -17.39 7.77 5.81
C GLY A 11 -16.07 8.56 6.00
N ILE A 12 -15.98 9.78 5.47
CA ILE A 12 -14.85 10.68 5.74
C ILE A 12 -15.25 11.59 6.92
N PRO A 13 -14.42 11.71 7.97
CA PRO A 13 -14.69 12.63 9.08
C PRO A 13 -14.83 14.08 8.59
N LYS A 14 -15.76 14.84 9.17
CA LYS A 14 -16.00 16.25 8.80
C LYS A 14 -14.81 17.17 9.04
N THR A 15 -13.90 16.77 9.90
CA THR A 15 -12.64 17.48 10.19
C THR A 15 -11.53 17.16 9.22
N ASP A 16 -11.75 16.21 8.32
CA ASP A 16 -10.74 15.70 7.41
C ASP A 16 -11.07 16.14 5.97
N PHE A 17 -10.34 17.12 5.47
CA PHE A 17 -10.59 17.63 4.13
C PHE A 17 -9.80 16.85 3.09
N THR A 18 -10.42 16.67 1.93
CA THR A 18 -9.85 15.98 0.80
C THR A 18 -8.91 16.89 0.00
N ARG A 19 -7.80 16.33 -0.47
CA ARG A 19 -6.80 17.02 -1.29
C ARG A 19 -6.77 16.50 -2.72
N VAL A 20 -6.98 15.20 -2.88
CA VAL A 20 -6.86 14.54 -4.17
C VAL A 20 -7.84 13.39 -4.27
N ILE A 21 -8.40 13.18 -5.45
CA ILE A 21 -9.23 12.02 -5.79
C ILE A 21 -8.72 11.38 -7.07
N ARG A 22 -8.74 10.05 -7.12
CA ARG A 22 -8.38 9.25 -8.31
C ARG A 22 -9.37 8.13 -8.52
N ALA A 23 -9.81 7.96 -9.75
CA ALA A 23 -10.57 6.78 -10.16
C ALA A 23 -9.58 5.66 -10.53
N ASP A 24 -9.93 4.43 -10.16
CA ASP A 24 -9.17 3.27 -10.56
C ASP A 24 -9.37 3.02 -12.07
N PRO A 25 -8.28 2.85 -12.86
CA PRO A 25 -8.38 2.64 -14.30
C PRO A 25 -8.86 1.23 -14.68
N HIS A 26 -8.83 0.27 -13.74
CA HIS A 26 -9.14 -1.13 -14.00
C HIS A 26 -10.52 -1.55 -13.47
N ARG A 27 -11.07 -0.80 -12.50
CA ARG A 27 -12.36 -1.11 -11.90
C ARG A 27 -13.24 0.15 -11.81
N ARG A 28 -14.32 0.18 -12.57
CA ARG A 28 -15.34 1.23 -12.46
C ARG A 28 -15.97 1.24 -11.06
N GLY A 29 -16.20 2.42 -10.51
CA GLY A 29 -16.78 2.62 -9.18
C GLY A 29 -15.75 2.53 -8.04
N LEU A 30 -14.53 2.09 -8.31
CA LEU A 30 -13.44 2.10 -7.35
C LEU A 30 -12.72 3.44 -7.39
N LEU A 31 -12.76 4.17 -6.28
CA LEU A 31 -12.16 5.49 -6.14
C LEU A 31 -11.22 5.51 -4.95
N TYR A 32 -10.18 6.32 -5.05
CA TYR A 32 -9.26 6.62 -3.93
C TYR A 32 -9.29 8.11 -3.65
N THR A 33 -9.31 8.51 -2.39
CA THR A 33 -9.13 9.90 -2.00
C THR A 33 -8.06 10.06 -0.94
N GLY A 34 -7.21 11.05 -1.14
CA GLY A 34 -6.20 11.47 -0.18
C GLY A 34 -6.70 12.67 0.61
N THR A 35 -6.55 12.59 1.91
CA THR A 35 -7.00 13.59 2.86
C THR A 35 -5.82 14.17 3.65
N GLU A 36 -6.10 15.01 4.64
CA GLU A 36 -5.11 15.53 5.57
C GLU A 36 -4.54 14.43 6.48
N ASN A 37 -5.27 13.35 6.73
CA ASN A 37 -4.89 12.32 7.69
C ASN A 37 -4.63 10.94 7.08
N GLY A 38 -4.81 10.77 5.77
CA GLY A 38 -4.55 9.47 5.12
C GLY A 38 -5.36 9.24 3.85
N VAL A 39 -5.47 7.97 3.49
CA VAL A 39 -6.13 7.52 2.26
C VAL A 39 -7.46 6.83 2.60
N TYR A 40 -8.47 7.09 1.78
CA TYR A 40 -9.76 6.41 1.80
C TYR A 40 -10.04 5.78 0.45
N VAL A 41 -10.81 4.71 0.46
CA VAL A 41 -11.26 3.98 -0.72
C VAL A 41 -12.79 3.92 -0.74
N SER A 42 -13.36 4.02 -1.94
CA SER A 42 -14.78 3.78 -2.19
C SER A 42 -14.91 2.72 -3.27
N PHE A 43 -15.86 1.81 -3.11
CA PHE A 43 -16.17 0.77 -4.08
C PHE A 43 -17.45 1.04 -4.89
N ASN A 44 -18.14 2.16 -4.62
CA ASN A 44 -19.45 2.52 -5.13
C ASN A 44 -19.53 4.00 -5.60
N ASP A 45 -18.55 4.42 -6.39
CA ASP A 45 -18.50 5.77 -6.99
C ASP A 45 -18.50 6.92 -5.96
N GLY A 46 -18.11 6.67 -4.72
CA GLY A 46 -18.00 7.69 -3.67
C GLY A 46 -19.22 7.76 -2.74
N ASP A 47 -20.21 6.89 -2.89
CA ASP A 47 -21.36 6.86 -1.99
C ASP A 47 -20.97 6.54 -0.55
N ASP A 48 -19.98 5.65 -0.38
CA ASP A 48 -19.40 5.30 0.92
C ASP A 48 -17.87 5.24 0.84
N TRP A 49 -17.21 5.82 1.82
CA TRP A 49 -15.74 5.80 1.94
C TRP A 49 -15.30 5.00 3.16
N GLN A 50 -14.24 4.22 2.96
CA GLN A 50 -13.59 3.43 4.00
C GLN A 50 -12.13 3.82 4.11
N HIS A 51 -11.60 3.82 5.34
CA HIS A 51 -10.20 4.16 5.57
C HIS A 51 -9.26 3.07 5.00
N LEU A 52 -8.33 3.48 4.15
CA LEU A 52 -7.32 2.61 3.54
C LEU A 52 -5.93 3.06 3.97
N GLN A 53 -5.59 2.84 5.24
CA GLN A 53 -4.33 3.31 5.81
C GLN A 53 -3.25 2.23 5.83
N CYS A 54 -3.64 0.96 5.98
CA CYS A 54 -2.71 -0.14 6.18
C CYS A 54 -1.67 0.20 7.27
N ASN A 55 -0.37 0.13 6.93
CA ASN A 55 0.73 0.46 7.85
C ASN A 55 1.31 1.88 7.63
N MET A 56 0.68 2.70 6.79
CA MET A 56 1.09 4.09 6.59
C MET A 56 0.69 4.93 7.82
N PRO A 57 1.58 5.75 8.38
CA PRO A 57 1.20 6.64 9.48
C PRO A 57 0.20 7.71 9.01
N PRO A 58 -0.60 8.30 9.92
CA PRO A 58 -1.41 9.46 9.60
C PRO A 58 -0.52 10.59 9.06
N VAL A 59 -0.82 11.02 7.83
CA VAL A 59 -0.02 12.02 7.11
C VAL A 59 -0.85 12.65 6.01
N PRO A 60 -0.68 13.96 5.71
CA PRO A 60 -1.36 14.59 4.60
C PRO A 60 -0.94 13.98 3.26
N ILE A 61 -1.93 13.69 2.44
CA ILE A 61 -1.73 13.12 1.11
C ILE A 61 -1.86 14.24 0.06
N HIS A 62 -0.78 14.51 -0.64
CA HIS A 62 -0.75 15.58 -1.64
C HIS A 62 -1.20 15.11 -3.02
N ASP A 63 -0.78 13.92 -3.41
CA ASP A 63 -1.19 13.34 -4.68
C ASP A 63 -1.16 11.81 -4.64
N MET A 64 -1.83 11.18 -5.60
CA MET A 64 -1.86 9.74 -5.77
C MET A 64 -1.96 9.39 -7.24
N VAL A 65 -1.45 8.23 -7.60
CA VAL A 65 -1.63 7.65 -8.93
C VAL A 65 -1.72 6.14 -8.84
N VAL A 66 -2.66 5.56 -9.60
CA VAL A 66 -2.66 4.12 -9.85
C VAL A 66 -1.73 3.86 -11.02
N LYS A 67 -0.65 3.15 -10.75
CA LYS A 67 0.34 2.74 -11.77
C LYS A 67 0.35 1.23 -11.87
N ASP A 68 -0.04 0.73 -13.04
CA ASP A 68 -0.28 -0.68 -13.28
C ASP A 68 -1.32 -1.24 -12.28
N LYS A 69 -0.91 -2.00 -11.28
CA LYS A 69 -1.78 -2.50 -10.21
C LYS A 69 -1.32 -2.07 -8.81
N ASP A 70 -0.62 -0.97 -8.72
CA ASP A 70 -0.10 -0.43 -7.46
C ASP A 70 -0.63 0.99 -7.25
N LEU A 71 -0.92 1.37 -6.00
CA LEU A 71 -1.28 2.74 -5.64
C LEU A 71 -0.05 3.45 -5.09
N VAL A 72 0.43 4.43 -5.82
CA VAL A 72 1.54 5.29 -5.40
C VAL A 72 0.97 6.54 -4.75
N VAL A 73 1.41 6.83 -3.53
CA VAL A 73 0.90 7.92 -2.68
C VAL A 73 2.04 8.89 -2.37
N ALA A 74 1.86 10.15 -2.73
CA ALA A 74 2.77 11.24 -2.37
C ALA A 74 2.31 11.90 -1.08
N THR A 75 3.14 11.82 -0.04
CA THR A 75 2.80 12.36 1.29
C THR A 75 3.54 13.67 1.57
N HIS A 76 3.00 14.45 2.49
CA HIS A 76 3.70 15.62 3.00
C HIS A 76 4.69 15.24 4.12
N GLY A 77 5.97 15.30 3.79
CA GLY A 77 7.05 15.11 4.77
C GLY A 77 7.41 13.66 5.09
N ARG A 78 6.77 12.65 4.43
CA ARG A 78 7.10 11.23 4.64
C ARG A 78 7.40 10.46 3.35
N GLY A 79 7.78 11.19 2.29
CA GLY A 79 8.16 10.61 1.02
C GLY A 79 7.00 9.96 0.27
N PHE A 80 7.32 8.98 -0.54
CA PHE A 80 6.35 8.20 -1.29
C PHE A 80 6.06 6.88 -0.60
N TRP A 81 4.78 6.50 -0.60
CA TRP A 81 4.31 5.19 -0.15
C TRP A 81 3.67 4.46 -1.31
N ILE A 82 3.84 3.16 -1.35
CA ILE A 82 3.29 2.31 -2.39
C ILE A 82 2.47 1.20 -1.72
N LEU A 83 1.20 1.12 -2.06
CA LEU A 83 0.39 -0.06 -1.78
C LEU A 83 0.54 -1.00 -2.99
N ASP A 84 1.37 -2.00 -2.81
CA ASP A 84 1.61 -3.02 -3.82
C ASP A 84 0.38 -3.91 -3.98
N ASP A 85 0.04 -4.22 -5.22
CA ASP A 85 -1.00 -5.15 -5.61
C ASP A 85 -2.44 -4.77 -5.19
N LEU A 86 -3.06 -3.95 -6.02
CA LEU A 86 -4.49 -3.62 -5.91
C LEU A 86 -5.43 -4.73 -6.41
N SER A 87 -4.91 -5.87 -6.89
CA SER A 87 -5.76 -6.92 -7.46
C SER A 87 -6.80 -7.51 -6.50
N PRO A 88 -6.59 -7.57 -5.17
CA PRO A 88 -7.66 -7.91 -4.24
C PRO A 88 -8.79 -6.88 -4.24
N LEU A 89 -8.46 -5.58 -4.26
CA LEU A 89 -9.48 -4.51 -4.28
C LEU A 89 -10.29 -4.54 -5.58
N HIS A 90 -9.68 -4.95 -6.69
CA HIS A 90 -10.38 -5.13 -7.96
C HIS A 90 -11.39 -6.29 -7.93
N GLN A 91 -11.24 -7.25 -7.03
CA GLN A 91 -12.05 -8.45 -6.94
C GLN A 91 -13.09 -8.42 -5.81
N ILE A 92 -12.98 -7.47 -4.88
CA ILE A 92 -13.95 -7.34 -3.78
C ILE A 92 -15.34 -7.01 -4.35
N THR A 93 -16.30 -7.88 -4.08
CA THR A 93 -17.73 -7.72 -4.39
C THR A 93 -18.55 -7.78 -3.09
N GLU A 94 -19.79 -7.35 -3.11
CA GLU A 94 -20.64 -7.30 -1.91
C GLU A 94 -20.84 -8.69 -1.30
N ASP A 95 -20.93 -9.72 -2.14
CA ASP A 95 -21.14 -11.10 -1.77
C ASP A 95 -19.93 -11.76 -1.08
N ILE A 96 -18.72 -11.22 -1.22
CA ILE A 96 -17.53 -11.79 -0.55
C ILE A 96 -17.71 -11.84 0.96
N SER A 97 -18.38 -10.87 1.54
CA SER A 97 -18.64 -10.83 2.98
C SER A 97 -19.59 -11.95 3.48
N GLU A 98 -20.33 -12.58 2.57
CA GLU A 98 -21.23 -13.70 2.88
C GLU A 98 -20.48 -15.05 2.95
N PHE A 99 -19.35 -15.18 2.28
CA PHE A 99 -18.55 -16.40 2.30
C PHE A 99 -17.80 -16.54 3.64
N SER A 100 -17.62 -17.77 4.09
CA SER A 100 -16.76 -18.09 5.24
C SER A 100 -15.29 -17.80 4.97
N CYS A 101 -14.86 -18.03 3.73
CA CYS A 101 -13.54 -17.69 3.20
C CYS A 101 -13.61 -17.42 1.70
N HIS A 102 -12.69 -16.58 1.22
CA HIS A 102 -12.53 -16.31 -0.21
C HIS A 102 -11.05 -16.17 -0.54
N LEU A 103 -10.62 -16.82 -1.63
CA LEU A 103 -9.26 -16.74 -2.13
C LEU A 103 -9.25 -15.82 -3.35
N PHE A 104 -8.51 -14.72 -3.26
CA PHE A 104 -8.35 -13.81 -4.38
C PHE A 104 -7.38 -14.38 -5.41
N LYS A 105 -7.69 -14.19 -6.70
CA LYS A 105 -6.75 -14.52 -7.76
C LYS A 105 -5.51 -13.64 -7.61
N PRO A 106 -4.31 -14.20 -7.42
CA PRO A 106 -3.09 -13.43 -7.31
C PRO A 106 -2.76 -12.73 -8.64
N ARG A 107 -1.99 -11.65 -8.56
CA ARG A 107 -1.39 -11.03 -9.75
C ARG A 107 -0.34 -11.97 -10.35
N ASP A 108 -0.06 -11.79 -11.64
CA ASP A 108 1.02 -12.49 -12.29
C ASP A 108 2.36 -12.11 -11.64
N ALA A 109 3.15 -13.12 -11.29
CA ALA A 109 4.47 -12.96 -10.71
C ALA A 109 5.54 -13.51 -11.64
N TYR A 110 6.65 -12.79 -11.75
CA TYR A 110 7.79 -13.24 -12.54
C TYR A 110 8.74 -14.04 -11.66
N ARG A 111 9.07 -15.25 -12.11
CA ARG A 111 10.15 -16.01 -11.51
C ARG A 111 11.49 -15.49 -12.01
N LEU A 112 12.12 -14.64 -11.23
CA LEU A 112 13.44 -14.16 -11.54
C LEU A 112 14.48 -15.20 -11.08
N LYS A 113 15.40 -15.56 -11.99
CA LYS A 113 16.59 -16.28 -11.58
C LYS A 113 17.53 -15.26 -10.94
N HIS A 114 17.62 -15.32 -9.61
CA HIS A 114 18.57 -14.48 -8.90
C HIS A 114 19.99 -15.00 -9.20
N GLU A 115 20.70 -14.30 -10.05
CA GLU A 115 22.14 -14.48 -10.15
C GLU A 115 22.78 -13.53 -9.14
N PRO A 116 23.43 -14.05 -8.10
CA PRO A 116 24.09 -13.19 -7.13
C PRO A 116 25.17 -12.39 -7.87
N LYS A 117 24.93 -11.09 -8.08
CA LYS A 117 25.98 -10.16 -8.49
C LYS A 117 26.91 -10.01 -7.30
N TRP A 118 28.00 -10.71 -7.38
CA TRP A 118 28.94 -10.88 -6.29
C TRP A 118 29.71 -9.61 -5.99
N GLN A 119 29.47 -9.01 -4.81
CA GLN A 119 30.48 -8.30 -4.04
C GLN A 119 30.35 -8.71 -2.57
N PRO A 120 31.45 -9.08 -1.89
CA PRO A 120 31.40 -9.45 -0.48
C PRO A 120 30.90 -8.25 0.36
N GLY A 121 29.72 -8.35 0.91
CA GLY A 121 29.05 -7.29 1.68
C GLY A 121 27.72 -6.79 1.10
N ASP A 122 27.43 -7.05 -0.17
CA ASP A 122 26.28 -6.47 -0.89
C ASP A 122 25.20 -7.48 -1.28
N LEU A 123 25.16 -8.65 -0.68
CA LEU A 123 24.13 -9.62 -0.98
C LEU A 123 22.81 -9.23 -0.31
N PRO A 124 21.77 -8.84 -1.09
CA PRO A 124 20.45 -8.69 -0.53
C PRO A 124 20.00 -10.05 0.00
N ILE A 125 19.73 -10.13 1.28
CA ILE A 125 19.15 -11.32 1.89
C ILE A 125 17.66 -11.30 1.56
N PRO A 126 17.09 -12.36 0.95
CA PRO A 126 15.68 -12.43 0.67
C PRO A 126 14.84 -12.17 1.93
N GLY A 127 13.87 -11.24 1.84
CA GLY A 127 13.01 -10.85 2.95
C GLY A 127 13.56 -9.76 3.87
N GLU A 128 14.79 -9.30 3.65
CA GLU A 128 15.36 -8.17 4.39
C GLU A 128 15.44 -6.90 3.53
N LYS A 129 15.26 -5.75 4.18
CA LYS A 129 15.43 -4.46 3.53
C LYS A 129 16.90 -4.07 3.57
N ASN A 130 17.49 -3.86 2.40
CA ASN A 130 18.85 -3.39 2.26
C ASN A 130 18.84 -1.92 1.84
N TYR A 131 19.45 -1.06 2.66
CA TYR A 131 19.59 0.36 2.37
C TYR A 131 21.06 0.69 2.20
N PHE A 132 21.38 1.49 1.21
CA PHE A 132 22.74 1.98 1.01
C PHE A 132 22.96 3.29 1.75
N LEU A 133 24.13 3.39 2.36
CA LEU A 133 24.65 4.63 2.89
C LEU A 133 25.33 5.41 1.78
N ALA A 134 24.71 6.50 1.31
CA ALA A 134 25.39 7.44 0.45
C ALA A 134 26.11 8.49 1.31
N ILE A 135 27.44 8.50 1.27
CA ILE A 135 28.25 9.54 1.89
C ILE A 135 28.33 10.71 0.91
N LEU A 136 28.05 11.93 1.35
CA LEU A 136 27.99 13.21 0.66
C LEU A 136 26.56 13.72 0.37
N GLY A 137 25.89 14.16 1.45
CA GLY A 137 24.70 15.02 1.33
C GLY A 137 23.37 14.33 1.10
N SER A 138 23.33 13.01 1.06
CA SER A 138 22.07 12.25 1.01
C SER A 138 21.66 11.79 2.40
N PRO A 139 20.36 11.78 2.73
CA PRO A 139 19.89 11.25 4.01
C PRO A 139 20.27 9.79 4.12
N MET A 140 20.93 9.46 5.24
CA MET A 140 21.39 8.12 5.54
C MET A 140 20.21 7.29 6.06
N THR A 141 19.88 6.25 5.35
CA THR A 141 18.92 5.24 5.83
C THR A 141 19.71 3.97 6.13
N PHE A 142 19.60 3.46 7.35
CA PHE A 142 20.31 2.24 7.75
C PHE A 142 19.41 1.03 7.61
N ASN A 143 20.01 -0.07 7.19
CA ASN A 143 19.48 -1.39 7.44
C ASN A 143 20.46 -2.16 8.30
N GLU A 144 19.99 -2.66 9.43
CA GLU A 144 20.74 -3.67 10.15
C GLU A 144 20.33 -5.04 9.62
N GLN A 145 21.29 -5.76 9.07
CA GLN A 145 21.08 -7.15 8.69
C GLN A 145 20.70 -7.95 9.94
N HIS A 146 19.54 -8.60 9.87
CA HIS A 146 19.12 -9.51 10.91
C HIS A 146 20.06 -10.71 10.93
N LYS A 147 21.01 -10.72 11.85
CA LYS A 147 21.79 -11.91 12.16
C LYS A 147 20.98 -12.78 13.11
N PRO A 148 20.92 -14.10 12.91
CA PRO A 148 20.02 -14.99 13.65
C PRO A 148 20.18 -15.01 15.18
N ASN A 149 21.07 -14.23 15.76
CA ASN A 149 21.32 -14.14 17.19
C ASN A 149 21.31 -12.71 17.75
N VAL A 150 20.75 -11.73 17.06
CA VAL A 150 20.69 -10.34 17.51
C VAL A 150 19.27 -9.98 17.94
N GLN A 151 19.12 -9.71 19.23
CA GLN A 151 17.84 -9.51 19.92
C GLN A 151 17.10 -8.19 19.64
N ASN A 152 17.49 -7.33 18.73
CA ASN A 152 16.72 -6.14 18.38
C ASN A 152 16.94 -5.74 16.92
N PRO A 153 16.07 -6.12 16.00
CA PRO A 153 16.03 -5.49 14.69
C PRO A 153 15.56 -4.04 14.86
N ARG A 154 16.34 -3.07 14.42
CA ARG A 154 15.85 -1.68 14.34
C ARG A 154 14.72 -1.62 13.35
N THR A 155 13.51 -1.40 13.85
CA THR A 155 12.33 -1.16 13.02
C THR A 155 12.25 0.32 12.70
N PHE A 156 12.29 0.69 11.44
CA PHE A 156 12.02 2.07 11.04
C PHE A 156 10.53 2.34 11.20
N LEU A 157 10.18 3.27 12.10
CA LEU A 157 8.78 3.61 12.42
C LEU A 157 7.99 4.20 11.25
N ASN A 158 8.65 4.56 10.16
CA ASN A 158 8.07 5.33 9.05
C ASN A 158 8.43 4.77 7.67
N ALA A 159 8.80 3.52 7.57
CA ALA A 159 9.08 2.88 6.30
C ALA A 159 8.19 1.64 6.11
N GLY A 160 7.57 1.53 4.94
CA GLY A 160 6.85 0.34 4.53
C GLY A 160 7.80 -0.86 4.34
N ALA A 161 7.30 -2.07 4.43
CA ALA A 161 8.04 -3.26 4.02
C ALA A 161 8.08 -3.35 2.50
N ASN A 162 9.18 -3.84 1.92
CA ASN A 162 9.17 -4.22 0.52
C ASN A 162 8.19 -5.39 0.31
N PRO A 163 7.56 -5.49 -0.88
CA PRO A 163 6.76 -6.65 -1.19
C PRO A 163 7.61 -7.93 -1.07
N PRO A 164 7.02 -9.03 -0.59
CA PRO A 164 7.73 -10.31 -0.50
C PRO A 164 8.09 -10.82 -1.90
N ASP A 165 9.17 -11.57 -2.00
CA ASP A 165 9.53 -12.26 -3.24
C ASP A 165 8.53 -13.38 -3.55
N GLY A 166 8.19 -13.53 -4.84
CA GLY A 166 7.34 -14.61 -5.33
C GLY A 166 5.88 -14.25 -5.50
N VAL A 167 5.02 -15.26 -5.44
CA VAL A 167 3.57 -15.10 -5.59
C VAL A 167 2.97 -14.72 -4.23
N VAL A 168 2.35 -13.56 -4.17
CA VAL A 168 1.57 -13.14 -3.00
C VAL A 168 0.13 -13.63 -3.16
N VAL A 169 -0.36 -14.36 -2.17
CA VAL A 169 -1.72 -14.88 -2.15
C VAL A 169 -2.52 -14.16 -1.07
N HIS A 170 -3.55 -13.44 -1.49
CA HIS A 170 -4.49 -12.76 -0.59
C HIS A 170 -5.73 -13.63 -0.38
N TYR A 171 -6.25 -13.60 0.83
CA TYR A 171 -7.49 -14.30 1.15
C TYR A 171 -8.32 -13.49 2.17
N TYR A 172 -9.62 -13.74 2.15
CA TYR A 172 -10.57 -13.21 3.12
C TYR A 172 -11.03 -14.35 4.04
N LEU A 173 -11.11 -14.08 5.32
CA LEU A 173 -11.75 -14.95 6.30
C LEU A 173 -12.80 -14.16 7.07
N LYS A 174 -14.02 -14.68 7.12
CA LYS A 174 -15.12 -14.04 7.87
C LYS A 174 -14.88 -14.04 9.37
N GLN A 175 -14.18 -15.05 9.87
CA GLN A 175 -13.85 -15.19 11.29
C GLN A 175 -12.35 -15.47 11.42
N LYS A 176 -11.76 -14.93 12.49
CA LYS A 176 -10.37 -15.24 12.82
C LYS A 176 -10.27 -16.74 13.16
N PRO A 177 -9.35 -17.48 12.56
CA PRO A 177 -9.09 -18.86 12.97
C PRO A 177 -8.60 -18.89 14.44
N GLU A 178 -9.04 -19.93 15.16
CA GLU A 178 -8.60 -20.20 16.54
C GLU A 178 -7.10 -20.55 16.61
#